data_af01e24ff2cb24efb5081a2493404102
#
_entry.id   af01e24ff2cb24efb5081a2493404102
#
_cell.length_a   1.000
_cell.length_b   1.000
_cell.length_c   1.000
_cell.angle_alpha   90.00
_cell.angle_beta   90.00
_cell.angle_gamma   90.00
#
_symmetry.space_group_name_H-M   'P 1'
#
loop_
_entity.id
_entity.type
_entity.pdbx_description
1 polymer ?
#
loop_
_entity_poly.entity_id
_entity_poly.type
_entity_poly.pdbx_seq_one_letter_code
_entity_poly.pdbx_strand_id
1 'polypeptide(L)'
;MPKVLMLGPYHPTFLEPEVYEVTVEADKIIDMNIEQGYTHRGIEKLAATKTYRQGVFLCERICGLCSHAHSCCYCQAAEKIFEVEPPRRARYIRSIVFELERLQSHYIRLALLFHSLHDEKQFAKLMNAREPLMDLIELVCGNRVHYSINAIGGVRRDLTPTAIERMRRILSDLEKLSDEVLVAVKGHASRLSNIGVLPKNRAIATGVVGPVLRASGIERDIRKDDQYAAYSEVDFDVKTEDSCDVFGRTLVRAKETYESIKIIRQLLDSQPQGELVADVGKPREGEGTSRVEAPRGELIYYIRSNGTNIPQRVKLRPPTYMNDHAVVEMLRGERLENLPLVLESLDRCISCTNRVSIIDARTGKKRVASLSDLG
;
A
#
# COMPACT_ATOMS: atom_id res chain seq x y z
N MET A 1 16.33 30.79 18.67
CA MET A 1 14.86 30.80 18.70
C MET A 1 14.36 29.76 17.73
N PRO A 2 13.38 28.93 18.11
CA PRO A 2 12.76 27.99 17.19
C PRO A 2 12.20 28.72 15.96
N LYS A 3 12.36 28.08 14.79
CA LYS A 3 11.79 28.56 13.53
C LYS A 3 10.76 27.56 13.04
N VAL A 4 9.67 28.04 12.43
CA VAL A 4 8.68 27.21 11.77
C VAL A 4 8.89 27.27 10.28
N LEU A 5 9.02 26.11 9.67
CA LEU A 5 9.13 25.93 8.21
C LEU A 5 7.84 25.29 7.71
N MET A 6 7.21 25.92 6.71
CA MET A 6 6.05 25.38 6.02
C MET A 6 6.49 24.73 4.70
N LEU A 7 6.27 23.43 4.56
CA LEU A 7 6.57 22.68 3.35
C LEU A 7 5.27 22.18 2.71
N GLY A 8 5.02 22.55 1.48
CA GLY A 8 3.82 22.18 0.75
C GLY A 8 2.79 23.33 0.60
N PRO A 9 1.53 23.05 0.10
CA PRO A 9 1.07 21.71 -0.30
C PRO A 9 1.71 21.17 -1.57
N TYR A 10 2.26 22.02 -2.45
CA TYR A 10 2.90 21.63 -3.71
C TYR A 10 4.40 21.86 -3.61
N HIS A 11 5.13 20.85 -3.13
CA HIS A 11 6.57 20.90 -3.02
C HIS A 11 7.22 19.83 -3.92
N PRO A 12 8.35 20.11 -4.62
CA PRO A 12 8.95 19.17 -5.57
C PRO A 12 9.33 17.79 -4.98
N THR A 13 9.60 17.73 -3.68
CA THR A 13 9.91 16.46 -2.98
C THR A 13 8.68 15.61 -2.66
N PHE A 14 7.47 16.12 -2.86
CA PHE A 14 6.23 15.39 -2.56
C PHE A 14 5.61 14.83 -3.82
N LEU A 15 5.29 13.54 -3.79
CA LEU A 15 4.56 12.88 -4.88
C LEU A 15 3.09 13.29 -4.93
N GLU A 16 2.53 13.71 -3.79
CA GLU A 16 1.13 14.06 -3.62
C GLU A 16 1.01 15.29 -2.70
N PRO A 17 -0.03 16.15 -2.89
CA PRO A 17 -0.16 17.39 -2.13
C PRO A 17 -0.40 17.13 -0.64
N GLU A 18 0.46 17.66 0.19
CA GLU A 18 0.36 17.66 1.66
C GLU A 18 1.16 18.82 2.25
N VAL A 19 0.90 19.19 3.48
CA VAL A 19 1.62 20.25 4.19
C VAL A 19 2.28 19.70 5.43
N TYR A 20 3.55 20.02 5.59
CA TYR A 20 4.31 19.81 6.83
C TYR A 20 4.65 21.15 7.43
N GLU A 21 4.23 21.35 8.66
CA GLU A 21 4.64 22.46 9.52
C GLU A 21 5.73 21.92 10.44
N VAL A 22 6.99 22.20 10.11
CA VAL A 22 8.16 21.65 10.81
C VAL A 22 8.77 22.71 11.70
N THR A 23 8.78 22.46 13.02
CA THR A 23 9.45 23.35 13.99
C THR A 23 10.88 22.88 14.19
N VAL A 24 11.83 23.76 13.91
CA VAL A 24 13.27 23.46 14.00
C VAL A 24 13.97 24.38 15.01
N GLU A 25 14.93 23.83 15.73
CA GLU A 25 15.87 24.57 16.56
C GLU A 25 17.31 24.22 16.13
N ALA A 26 18.05 25.23 15.71
CA ALA A 26 19.30 25.07 14.95
C ALA A 26 19.03 24.21 13.69
N ASP A 27 19.56 22.99 13.60
CA ASP A 27 19.39 22.05 12.51
C ASP A 27 18.50 20.85 12.88
N LYS A 28 17.93 20.82 14.09
CA LYS A 28 17.14 19.71 14.61
C LYS A 28 15.64 19.97 14.55
N ILE A 29 14.89 18.96 14.15
CA ILE A 29 13.43 18.94 14.20
C ILE A 29 13.00 18.69 15.64
N ILE A 30 12.28 19.64 16.24
CA ILE A 30 11.77 19.52 17.62
C ILE A 30 10.30 19.12 17.64
N ASP A 31 9.54 19.48 16.61
CA ASP A 31 8.14 19.09 16.46
C ASP A 31 7.70 19.17 15.00
N MET A 32 6.63 18.47 14.64
CA MET A 32 6.05 18.51 13.32
C MET A 32 4.52 18.30 13.36
N ASN A 33 3.81 19.10 12.59
CA ASN A 33 2.40 18.91 12.30
C ASN A 33 2.20 18.55 10.83
N ILE A 34 1.27 17.62 10.55
CA ILE A 34 0.96 17.16 9.19
C ILE A 34 -0.46 17.57 8.86
N GLU A 35 -0.63 18.40 7.84
CA GLU A 35 -1.94 18.75 7.30
C GLU A 35 -2.24 17.88 6.09
N GLN A 36 -3.32 17.10 6.19
CA GLN A 36 -3.82 16.22 5.13
C GLN A 36 -5.17 16.72 4.62
N GLY A 37 -5.62 16.17 3.50
CA GLY A 37 -6.95 16.45 2.96
C GLY A 37 -6.93 17.08 1.57
N TYR A 38 -5.78 17.46 1.04
CA TYR A 38 -5.66 18.08 -0.29
C TYR A 38 -6.08 17.14 -1.42
N THR A 39 -6.00 15.82 -1.21
CA THR A 39 -6.46 14.79 -2.16
C THR A 39 -7.84 14.23 -1.82
N HIS A 40 -8.56 14.84 -0.90
CA HIS A 40 -9.88 14.38 -0.48
C HIS A 40 -10.88 14.40 -1.63
N ARG A 41 -11.53 13.25 -1.91
CA ARG A 41 -12.48 13.07 -3.03
C ARG A 41 -13.82 12.50 -2.58
N GLY A 42 -14.08 12.39 -1.28
CA GLY A 42 -15.33 11.88 -0.72
C GLY A 42 -15.63 10.41 -1.08
N ILE A 43 -14.61 9.58 -1.26
CA ILE A 43 -14.74 8.20 -1.79
C ILE A 43 -15.70 7.34 -0.95
N GLU A 44 -15.61 7.36 0.37
CA GLU A 44 -16.49 6.57 1.24
C GLU A 44 -17.97 6.96 1.07
N LYS A 45 -18.24 8.26 1.00
CA LYS A 45 -19.59 8.80 0.77
C LYS A 45 -20.09 8.41 -0.63
N LEU A 46 -19.23 8.56 -1.63
CA LEU A 46 -19.58 8.21 -3.01
C LEU A 46 -19.82 6.71 -3.17
N ALA A 47 -19.04 5.85 -2.52
CA ALA A 47 -19.22 4.40 -2.54
C ALA A 47 -20.59 3.99 -1.97
N ALA A 48 -21.08 4.68 -0.93
CA ALA A 48 -22.42 4.47 -0.37
C ALA A 48 -23.57 4.99 -1.26
N THR A 49 -23.30 5.58 -2.42
CA THR A 49 -24.31 5.98 -3.42
C THR A 49 -24.26 5.15 -4.70
N LYS A 50 -23.33 4.22 -4.80
CA LYS A 50 -23.11 3.38 -5.97
C LYS A 50 -23.50 1.93 -5.67
N THR A 51 -23.90 1.20 -6.72
CA THR A 51 -24.10 -0.24 -6.56
C THR A 51 -22.82 -0.93 -6.15
N TYR A 52 -22.91 -2.10 -5.52
CA TYR A 52 -21.71 -2.88 -5.14
C TYR A 52 -20.76 -3.08 -6.32
N ARG A 53 -21.28 -3.39 -7.52
CA ARG A 53 -20.45 -3.54 -8.74
C ARG A 53 -19.74 -2.25 -9.14
N GLN A 54 -20.41 -1.10 -9.07
CA GLN A 54 -19.81 0.21 -9.36
C GLN A 54 -18.79 0.59 -8.29
N GLY A 55 -19.01 0.18 -7.03
CA GLY A 55 -18.08 0.37 -5.92
C GLY A 55 -16.71 -0.26 -6.16
N VAL A 56 -16.65 -1.43 -6.84
CA VAL A 56 -15.37 -2.06 -7.22
C VAL A 56 -14.51 -1.10 -8.05
N PHE A 57 -15.11 -0.52 -9.11
CA PHE A 57 -14.41 0.42 -10.01
C PHE A 57 -14.04 1.73 -9.32
N LEU A 58 -14.84 2.18 -8.36
CA LEU A 58 -14.53 3.37 -7.58
C LEU A 58 -13.34 3.10 -6.66
N CYS A 59 -13.34 1.96 -5.96
CA CYS A 59 -12.30 1.62 -4.99
C CYS A 59 -10.94 1.40 -5.66
N GLU A 60 -10.88 0.77 -6.84
CA GLU A 60 -9.61 0.59 -7.56
C GLU A 60 -8.99 1.92 -8.02
N ARG A 61 -9.75 3.01 -8.07
CA ARG A 61 -9.28 4.35 -8.46
C ARG A 61 -8.92 5.27 -7.30
N ILE A 62 -8.90 4.72 -6.10
CA ILE A 62 -8.41 5.46 -4.92
C ILE A 62 -6.92 5.75 -5.07
N CYS A 63 -6.15 4.75 -5.49
CA CYS A 63 -4.70 4.84 -5.62
C CYS A 63 -4.22 4.15 -6.90
N GLY A 64 -3.20 4.70 -7.55
CA GLY A 64 -2.55 4.10 -8.71
C GLY A 64 -1.47 3.06 -8.38
N LEU A 65 -1.04 2.96 -7.11
CA LEU A 65 0.01 2.06 -6.65
C LEU A 65 -0.52 0.82 -5.92
N CYS A 66 -1.76 0.85 -5.41
CA CYS A 66 -2.39 -0.24 -4.68
C CYS A 66 -3.87 -0.45 -5.08
N SER A 67 -4.16 -0.27 -6.36
CA SER A 67 -5.50 -0.36 -6.94
C SER A 67 -6.13 -1.75 -6.81
N HIS A 68 -5.33 -2.80 -7.00
CA HIS A 68 -5.76 -4.18 -6.84
C HIS A 68 -6.08 -4.50 -5.38
N ALA A 69 -5.22 -4.08 -4.44
CA ALA A 69 -5.46 -4.27 -3.01
C ALA A 69 -6.79 -3.61 -2.59
N HIS A 70 -7.06 -2.38 -3.03
CA HIS A 70 -8.33 -1.69 -2.75
C HIS A 70 -9.53 -2.42 -3.31
N SER A 71 -9.53 -2.77 -4.60
CA SER A 71 -10.68 -3.42 -5.23
C SER A 71 -10.88 -4.84 -4.71
N CYS A 72 -9.81 -5.60 -4.43
CA CYS A 72 -9.91 -6.95 -3.89
C CYS A 72 -10.42 -6.95 -2.46
N CYS A 73 -9.91 -6.07 -1.59
CA CYS A 73 -10.38 -5.92 -0.22
C CYS A 73 -11.86 -5.52 -0.17
N TYR A 74 -12.29 -4.58 -1.04
CA TYR A 74 -13.70 -4.24 -1.19
C TYR A 74 -14.54 -5.43 -1.65
N CYS A 75 -14.08 -6.20 -2.65
CA CYS A 75 -14.78 -7.41 -3.12
C CYS A 75 -14.93 -8.43 -2.00
N GLN A 76 -13.87 -8.72 -1.23
CA GLN A 76 -13.92 -9.67 -0.12
C GLN A 76 -14.90 -9.24 0.99
N ALA A 77 -14.98 -7.94 1.30
CA ALA A 77 -15.97 -7.42 2.25
C ALA A 77 -17.41 -7.57 1.70
N ALA A 78 -17.61 -7.30 0.41
CA ALA A 78 -18.90 -7.49 -0.24
C ALA A 78 -19.27 -8.97 -0.37
N GLU A 79 -18.34 -9.86 -0.69
CA GLU A 79 -18.54 -11.31 -0.78
C GLU A 79 -19.10 -11.92 0.49
N LYS A 80 -18.74 -11.40 1.67
CA LYS A 80 -19.37 -11.78 2.95
C LYS A 80 -20.84 -11.40 3.02
N ILE A 81 -21.23 -10.26 2.45
CA ILE A 81 -22.64 -9.81 2.40
C ILE A 81 -23.46 -10.63 1.40
N PHE A 82 -22.84 -11.03 0.29
CA PHE A 82 -23.47 -11.87 -0.72
C PHE A 82 -23.41 -13.37 -0.39
N GLU A 83 -22.66 -13.76 0.65
CA GLU A 83 -22.36 -15.15 1.03
C GLU A 83 -21.84 -15.96 -0.16
N VAL A 84 -20.92 -15.38 -0.91
CA VAL A 84 -20.31 -15.98 -2.09
C VAL A 84 -18.82 -16.14 -1.89
N GLU A 85 -18.28 -17.30 -2.28
CA GLU A 85 -16.85 -17.56 -2.28
C GLU A 85 -16.30 -17.57 -3.71
N PRO A 86 -15.20 -16.86 -3.99
CA PRO A 86 -14.55 -16.91 -5.30
C PRO A 86 -14.01 -18.31 -5.60
N PRO A 87 -14.14 -18.81 -6.85
CA PRO A 87 -13.55 -20.06 -7.28
C PRO A 87 -12.03 -20.09 -7.03
N ARG A 88 -11.49 -21.29 -6.82
CA ARG A 88 -10.05 -21.47 -6.52
C ARG A 88 -9.15 -20.80 -7.58
N ARG A 89 -9.47 -20.93 -8.87
CA ARG A 89 -8.74 -20.27 -9.95
C ARG A 89 -8.70 -18.74 -9.79
N ALA A 90 -9.84 -18.13 -9.47
CA ALA A 90 -9.93 -16.69 -9.23
C ALA A 90 -9.07 -16.25 -8.03
N ARG A 91 -9.04 -17.05 -6.96
CA ARG A 91 -8.18 -16.78 -5.79
C ARG A 91 -6.69 -16.79 -6.16
N TYR A 92 -6.25 -17.71 -7.01
CA TYR A 92 -4.88 -17.75 -7.52
C TYR A 92 -4.53 -16.51 -8.33
N ILE A 93 -5.41 -16.12 -9.26
CA ILE A 93 -5.21 -14.91 -10.09
C ILE A 93 -5.14 -13.66 -9.20
N ARG A 94 -6.03 -13.52 -8.20
CA ARG A 94 -5.97 -12.43 -7.24
C ARG A 94 -4.61 -12.37 -6.52
N SER A 95 -4.09 -13.50 -6.04
CA SER A 95 -2.78 -13.54 -5.35
C SER A 95 -1.63 -13.20 -6.29
N ILE A 96 -1.64 -13.66 -7.53
CA ILE A 96 -0.63 -13.29 -8.53
C ILE A 96 -0.63 -11.77 -8.76
N VAL A 97 -1.81 -11.18 -8.95
CA VAL A 97 -1.91 -9.73 -9.20
C VAL A 97 -1.54 -8.92 -7.97
N PHE A 98 -1.82 -9.40 -6.74
CA PHE A 98 -1.32 -8.78 -5.51
C PHE A 98 0.20 -8.70 -5.49
N GLU A 99 0.88 -9.77 -5.85
CA GLU A 99 2.34 -9.78 -5.80
C GLU A 99 2.98 -9.01 -6.97
N LEU A 100 2.34 -8.96 -8.15
CA LEU A 100 2.75 -8.03 -9.22
C LEU A 100 2.59 -6.56 -8.78
N GLU A 101 1.51 -6.23 -8.08
CA GLU A 101 1.28 -4.91 -7.51
C GLU A 101 2.34 -4.58 -6.45
N ARG A 102 2.70 -5.54 -5.58
CA ARG A 102 3.74 -5.35 -4.57
C ARG A 102 5.10 -5.09 -5.20
N LEU A 103 5.49 -5.88 -6.20
CA LEU A 103 6.74 -5.71 -6.93
C LEU A 103 6.85 -4.31 -7.55
N GLN A 104 5.83 -3.88 -8.33
CA GLN A 104 5.87 -2.55 -8.95
C GLN A 104 5.90 -1.42 -7.93
N SER A 105 5.20 -1.57 -6.80
CA SER A 105 5.17 -0.58 -5.74
C SER A 105 6.49 -0.49 -4.98
N HIS A 106 7.13 -1.63 -4.68
CA HIS A 106 8.43 -1.63 -4.01
C HIS A 106 9.54 -1.10 -4.91
N TYR A 107 9.56 -1.47 -6.19
CA TYR A 107 10.59 -0.96 -7.12
C TYR A 107 10.51 0.56 -7.32
N ILE A 108 9.32 1.13 -7.49
CA ILE A 108 9.22 2.59 -7.59
C ILE A 108 9.65 3.27 -6.29
N ARG A 109 9.30 2.71 -5.13
CA ARG A 109 9.70 3.29 -3.84
C ARG A 109 11.21 3.23 -3.63
N LEU A 110 11.83 2.10 -3.95
CA LEU A 110 13.29 1.95 -3.90
C LEU A 110 13.98 2.89 -4.90
N ALA A 111 13.43 3.08 -6.09
CA ALA A 111 13.94 4.04 -7.06
C ALA A 111 13.94 5.47 -6.51
N LEU A 112 12.81 5.91 -5.93
CA LEU A 112 12.70 7.26 -5.36
C LEU A 112 13.65 7.48 -4.17
N LEU A 113 13.87 6.44 -3.35
CA LEU A 113 14.90 6.53 -2.30
C LEU A 113 16.30 6.72 -2.88
N PHE A 114 16.67 5.98 -3.93
CA PHE A 114 17.96 6.18 -4.60
C PHE A 114 18.09 7.58 -5.22
N HIS A 115 17.00 8.11 -5.78
CA HIS A 115 16.97 9.50 -6.25
C HIS A 115 17.24 10.48 -5.09
N SER A 116 16.60 10.30 -3.94
CA SER A 116 16.85 11.13 -2.74
C SER A 116 18.28 10.97 -2.19
N LEU A 117 18.94 9.85 -2.49
CA LEU A 117 20.35 9.61 -2.18
C LEU A 117 21.31 10.17 -3.25
N HIS A 118 20.80 10.78 -4.31
CA HIS A 118 21.55 11.23 -5.49
C HIS A 118 22.26 10.10 -6.25
N ASP A 119 21.72 8.87 -6.17
CA ASP A 119 22.17 7.72 -6.95
C ASP A 119 21.27 7.56 -8.19
N GLU A 120 21.46 8.47 -9.15
CA GLU A 120 20.67 8.51 -10.39
C GLU A 120 20.84 7.24 -11.23
N LYS A 121 21.97 6.54 -11.09
CA LYS A 121 22.21 5.28 -11.80
C LYS A 121 21.24 4.19 -11.33
N GLN A 122 21.07 3.99 -10.01
CA GLN A 122 20.15 3.02 -9.45
C GLN A 122 18.70 3.45 -9.66
N PHE A 123 18.40 4.74 -9.56
CA PHE A 123 17.09 5.29 -9.90
C PHE A 123 16.69 4.92 -11.33
N ALA A 124 17.49 5.28 -12.32
CA ALA A 124 17.22 5.01 -13.74
C ALA A 124 17.10 3.49 -14.01
N LYS A 125 17.97 2.69 -13.39
CA LYS A 125 17.94 1.22 -13.53
C LYS A 125 16.62 0.63 -13.07
N LEU A 126 16.15 1.00 -11.87
CA LEU A 126 14.90 0.52 -11.32
C LEU A 126 13.69 0.98 -12.14
N MET A 127 13.68 2.25 -12.58
CA MET A 127 12.60 2.78 -13.42
C MET A 127 12.52 2.03 -14.77
N ASN A 128 13.65 1.77 -15.41
CA ASN A 128 13.70 1.02 -16.66
C ASN A 128 13.28 -0.45 -16.49
N ALA A 129 13.71 -1.10 -15.41
CA ALA A 129 13.34 -2.49 -15.13
C ALA A 129 11.86 -2.66 -14.74
N ARG A 130 11.23 -1.58 -14.24
CA ARG A 130 9.80 -1.55 -13.92
C ARG A 130 8.93 -1.55 -15.19
N GLU A 131 9.38 -1.04 -16.32
CA GLU A 131 8.57 -0.94 -17.54
C GLU A 131 8.09 -2.30 -18.08
N PRO A 132 8.94 -3.34 -18.24
CA PRO A 132 8.45 -4.67 -18.62
C PRO A 132 7.42 -5.26 -17.65
N LEU A 133 7.53 -4.94 -16.34
CA LEU A 133 6.55 -5.33 -15.35
C LEU A 133 5.21 -4.61 -15.56
N MET A 134 5.21 -3.31 -15.88
CA MET A 134 4.00 -2.56 -16.19
C MET A 134 3.31 -3.06 -17.47
N ASP A 135 4.09 -3.44 -18.50
CA ASP A 135 3.56 -4.07 -19.73
C ASP A 135 2.95 -5.45 -19.44
N LEU A 136 3.55 -6.22 -18.51
CA LEU A 136 2.96 -7.48 -18.05
C LEU A 136 1.63 -7.25 -17.31
N ILE A 137 1.58 -6.26 -16.44
CA ILE A 137 0.35 -5.87 -15.71
C ILE A 137 -0.74 -5.48 -16.71
N GLU A 138 -0.41 -4.72 -17.75
CA GLU A 138 -1.36 -4.37 -18.81
C GLU A 138 -1.87 -5.60 -19.54
N LEU A 139 -1.01 -6.55 -19.85
CA LEU A 139 -1.39 -7.81 -20.51
C LEU A 139 -2.35 -8.63 -19.63
N VAL A 140 -2.13 -8.68 -18.33
CA VAL A 140 -2.93 -9.44 -17.37
C VAL A 140 -4.24 -8.72 -17.01
N CYS A 141 -4.17 -7.43 -16.69
CA CYS A 141 -5.29 -6.66 -16.17
C CYS A 141 -6.05 -5.87 -17.24
N GLY A 142 -5.41 -5.64 -18.41
CA GLY A 142 -5.92 -4.76 -19.47
C GLY A 142 -5.66 -3.27 -19.21
N ASN A 143 -4.86 -2.95 -18.20
CA ASN A 143 -4.42 -1.59 -17.88
C ASN A 143 -3.12 -1.66 -17.06
N ARG A 144 -2.22 -0.70 -17.25
CA ARG A 144 -0.92 -0.62 -16.56
C ARG A 144 -1.04 -0.43 -15.03
N VAL A 145 -2.25 -0.12 -14.51
CA VAL A 145 -2.51 0.24 -13.09
C VAL A 145 -3.35 -0.83 -12.37
N HIS A 146 -3.37 -2.09 -12.79
CA HIS A 146 -4.13 -3.22 -12.19
C HIS A 146 -5.65 -3.01 -12.12
N TYR A 147 -6.22 -2.14 -12.97
CA TYR A 147 -7.65 -1.91 -13.00
C TYR A 147 -8.41 -3.06 -13.66
N SER A 148 -9.67 -3.20 -13.27
CA SER A 148 -10.66 -4.06 -13.92
C SER A 148 -10.36 -5.57 -13.86
N ILE A 149 -9.54 -6.04 -12.92
CA ILE A 149 -9.32 -7.48 -12.72
C ILE A 149 -10.32 -8.08 -11.73
N ASN A 150 -10.65 -7.40 -10.64
CA ASN A 150 -11.54 -7.92 -9.61
C ASN A 150 -13.02 -7.79 -9.96
N ALA A 151 -13.80 -8.78 -9.56
CA ALA A 151 -15.24 -8.76 -9.50
C ALA A 151 -15.69 -9.39 -8.16
N ILE A 152 -16.88 -9.01 -7.67
CA ILE A 152 -17.48 -9.72 -6.55
C ILE A 152 -17.74 -11.16 -6.99
N GLY A 153 -17.30 -12.12 -6.19
CA GLY A 153 -17.35 -13.55 -6.49
C GLY A 153 -16.23 -14.06 -7.40
N GLY A 154 -15.20 -13.23 -7.73
CA GLY A 154 -14.08 -13.71 -8.55
C GLY A 154 -13.27 -12.65 -9.27
N VAL A 155 -12.85 -12.98 -10.51
CA VAL A 155 -12.06 -12.11 -11.40
C VAL A 155 -12.68 -12.06 -12.80
N ARG A 156 -12.41 -10.99 -13.53
CA ARG A 156 -12.99 -10.72 -14.87
C ARG A 156 -12.18 -11.29 -16.01
N ARG A 157 -10.91 -11.61 -15.78
CA ARG A 157 -9.96 -12.04 -16.80
C ARG A 157 -9.19 -13.24 -16.32
N ASP A 158 -8.89 -14.12 -17.24
CA ASP A 158 -8.00 -15.25 -17.01
C ASP A 158 -6.56 -14.91 -17.42
N LEU A 159 -5.62 -15.70 -16.92
CA LEU A 159 -4.24 -15.66 -17.39
C LEU A 159 -4.11 -16.44 -18.69
N THR A 160 -3.74 -15.74 -19.75
CA THR A 160 -3.46 -16.39 -21.04
C THR A 160 -2.11 -17.13 -21.00
N PRO A 161 -1.91 -18.18 -21.83
CA PRO A 161 -0.61 -18.85 -21.93
C PRO A 161 0.54 -17.86 -22.22
N THR A 162 0.31 -16.90 -23.10
CA THR A 162 1.29 -15.83 -23.41
C THR A 162 1.63 -14.97 -22.18
N ALA A 163 0.63 -14.63 -21.35
CA ALA A 163 0.87 -13.87 -20.13
C ALA A 163 1.70 -14.68 -19.12
N ILE A 164 1.41 -15.98 -18.97
CA ILE A 164 2.15 -16.90 -18.08
C ILE A 164 3.61 -17.02 -18.53
N GLU A 165 3.85 -17.26 -19.82
CA GLU A 165 5.21 -17.36 -20.37
C GLU A 165 6.00 -16.06 -20.17
N ARG A 166 5.40 -14.92 -20.51
CA ARG A 166 6.02 -13.60 -20.32
C ARG A 166 6.30 -13.33 -18.84
N MET A 167 5.38 -13.72 -17.96
CA MET A 167 5.55 -13.58 -16.49
C MET A 167 6.76 -14.38 -16.01
N ARG A 168 6.90 -15.65 -16.39
CA ARG A 168 8.06 -16.48 -16.01
C ARG A 168 9.40 -15.87 -16.43
N ARG A 169 9.46 -15.28 -17.63
CA ARG A 169 10.66 -14.60 -18.14
C ARG A 169 10.99 -13.36 -17.31
N ILE A 170 10.00 -12.49 -17.11
CA ILE A 170 10.16 -11.24 -16.36
C ILE A 170 10.57 -11.53 -14.90
N LEU A 171 9.97 -12.52 -14.24
CA LEU A 171 10.35 -12.90 -12.87
C LEU A 171 11.82 -13.29 -12.74
N SER A 172 12.42 -13.92 -13.75
CA SER A 172 13.85 -14.27 -13.73
C SER A 172 14.74 -13.03 -13.84
N ASP A 173 14.32 -12.02 -14.59
CA ASP A 173 15.05 -10.76 -14.71
C ASP A 173 14.88 -9.90 -13.44
N LEU A 174 13.67 -9.90 -12.85
CA LEU A 174 13.41 -9.20 -11.60
C LEU A 174 14.14 -9.82 -10.39
N GLU A 175 14.39 -11.12 -10.39
CA GLU A 175 15.20 -11.77 -9.35
C GLU A 175 16.63 -11.25 -9.37
N LYS A 176 17.27 -11.20 -10.54
CA LYS A 176 18.61 -10.60 -10.71
C LYS A 176 18.64 -9.13 -10.30
N LEU A 177 17.58 -8.39 -10.67
CA LEU A 177 17.45 -7.00 -10.25
C LEU A 177 17.35 -6.88 -8.72
N SER A 178 16.61 -7.77 -8.06
CA SER A 178 16.49 -7.78 -6.59
C SER A 178 17.84 -8.03 -5.92
N ASP A 179 18.70 -8.92 -6.45
CA ASP A 179 20.06 -9.12 -5.98
C ASP A 179 20.88 -7.83 -6.05
N GLU A 180 20.85 -7.16 -7.19
CA GLU A 180 21.59 -5.92 -7.41
C GLU A 180 21.07 -4.78 -6.53
N VAL A 181 19.76 -4.67 -6.36
CA VAL A 181 19.11 -3.68 -5.46
C VAL A 181 19.53 -3.92 -4.01
N LEU A 182 19.54 -5.18 -3.55
CA LEU A 182 19.96 -5.51 -2.19
C LEU A 182 21.43 -5.13 -1.94
N VAL A 183 22.31 -5.36 -2.93
CA VAL A 183 23.71 -4.91 -2.86
C VAL A 183 23.79 -3.39 -2.81
N ALA A 184 23.06 -2.68 -3.66
CA ALA A 184 23.05 -1.23 -3.69
C ALA A 184 22.52 -0.62 -2.38
N VAL A 185 21.42 -1.16 -1.80
CA VAL A 185 20.90 -0.72 -0.51
C VAL A 185 21.94 -0.89 0.60
N LYS A 186 22.63 -2.04 0.64
CA LYS A 186 23.73 -2.27 1.60
C LYS A 186 24.91 -1.31 1.38
N GLY A 187 25.19 -0.92 0.15
CA GLY A 187 26.20 0.09 -0.18
C GLY A 187 25.90 1.48 0.40
N HIS A 188 24.63 1.80 0.60
CA HIS A 188 24.18 3.06 1.22
C HIS A 188 23.92 2.96 2.75
N ALA A 189 24.29 1.85 3.39
CA ALA A 189 24.01 1.62 4.81
C ALA A 189 24.44 2.79 5.72
N SER A 190 25.63 3.36 5.50
CA SER A 190 26.14 4.49 6.31
C SER A 190 25.28 5.76 6.23
N ARG A 191 24.55 5.95 5.12
CA ARG A 191 23.66 7.10 4.91
C ARG A 191 22.22 6.87 5.38
N LEU A 192 21.84 5.61 5.65
CA LEU A 192 20.46 5.22 5.97
C LEU A 192 20.31 4.73 7.40
N SER A 193 21.41 4.28 8.03
CA SER A 193 21.38 3.74 9.40
C SER A 193 21.30 4.84 10.45
N ASN A 194 20.58 4.53 11.53
CA ASN A 194 20.34 5.42 12.67
C ASN A 194 19.58 6.71 12.32
N ILE A 195 18.84 6.72 11.20
CA ILE A 195 17.99 7.83 10.77
C ILE A 195 16.52 7.42 10.91
N GLY A 196 15.69 8.27 11.51
CA GLY A 196 14.27 8.05 11.67
C GLY A 196 13.97 6.75 12.43
N VAL A 197 14.61 6.56 13.56
CA VAL A 197 14.52 5.33 14.35
C VAL A 197 13.15 5.22 15.01
N LEU A 198 12.47 4.08 14.81
CA LEU A 198 11.21 3.72 15.45
C LEU A 198 11.39 2.42 16.26
N PRO A 199 11.73 2.49 17.54
CA PRO A 199 11.94 1.31 18.36
C PRO A 199 10.69 0.42 18.45
N LYS A 200 10.88 -0.88 18.65
CA LYS A 200 9.82 -1.89 18.69
C LYS A 200 8.63 -1.53 19.59
N ASN A 201 8.89 -1.04 20.80
CA ASN A 201 7.86 -0.62 21.73
C ASN A 201 7.06 0.58 21.22
N ARG A 202 7.71 1.52 20.51
CA ARG A 202 7.04 2.69 19.91
C ARG A 202 6.26 2.29 18.65
N ALA A 203 6.81 1.37 17.84
CA ALA A 203 6.09 0.82 16.69
C ALA A 203 4.77 0.15 17.10
N ILE A 204 4.77 -0.59 18.22
CA ILE A 204 3.56 -1.19 18.80
C ILE A 204 2.61 -0.08 19.30
N ALA A 205 3.11 0.87 20.06
CA ALA A 205 2.28 1.93 20.68
C ALA A 205 1.63 2.86 19.64
N THR A 206 2.30 3.12 18.52
CA THR A 206 1.76 3.95 17.43
C THR A 206 0.88 3.15 16.46
N GLY A 207 0.89 1.82 16.54
CA GLY A 207 0.07 0.95 15.70
C GLY A 207 0.47 0.94 14.24
N VAL A 208 1.74 1.18 13.90
CA VAL A 208 2.23 1.11 12.52
C VAL A 208 2.06 -0.29 11.94
N VAL A 209 1.99 -0.38 10.61
CA VAL A 209 1.72 -1.63 9.90
C VAL A 209 2.69 -1.81 8.72
N GLY A 210 2.72 -3.03 8.19
CA GLY A 210 3.47 -3.35 6.97
C GLY A 210 4.99 -3.27 7.13
N PRO A 211 5.74 -2.88 6.09
CA PRO A 211 7.20 -2.80 6.12
C PRO A 211 7.75 -1.90 7.23
N VAL A 212 6.99 -0.88 7.66
CA VAL A 212 7.39 0.00 8.78
C VAL A 212 7.42 -0.79 10.09
N LEU A 213 6.40 -1.59 10.36
CA LEU A 213 6.32 -2.45 11.54
C LEU A 213 7.39 -3.55 11.49
N ARG A 214 7.54 -4.20 10.33
CA ARG A 214 8.50 -5.29 10.14
C ARG A 214 9.96 -4.83 10.28
N ALA A 215 10.26 -3.58 9.92
CA ALA A 215 11.59 -2.99 10.14
C ALA A 215 11.91 -2.74 11.62
N SER A 216 10.93 -2.83 12.51
CA SER A 216 11.09 -2.74 13.96
C SER A 216 11.06 -4.12 14.64
N GLY A 217 11.39 -5.20 13.93
CA GLY A 217 11.50 -6.55 14.45
C GLY A 217 10.18 -7.21 14.84
N ILE A 218 9.08 -6.86 14.17
CA ILE A 218 7.76 -7.43 14.46
C ILE A 218 7.28 -8.21 13.25
N GLU A 219 7.20 -9.52 13.40
CA GLU A 219 6.76 -10.45 12.37
C GLU A 219 5.21 -10.48 12.28
N ARG A 220 4.66 -9.49 11.56
CA ARG A 220 3.23 -9.37 11.28
C ARG A 220 3.00 -9.12 9.80
N ASP A 221 2.16 -9.96 9.18
CA ASP A 221 1.76 -9.85 7.78
C ASP A 221 0.38 -10.49 7.60
N ILE A 222 -0.58 -9.75 7.07
CA ILE A 222 -1.96 -10.23 6.92
C ILE A 222 -2.05 -11.45 6.01
N ARG A 223 -1.13 -11.62 5.08
CA ARG A 223 -1.06 -12.82 4.22
C ARG A 223 -0.80 -14.11 5.01
N LYS A 224 -0.20 -14.01 6.21
CA LYS A 224 0.03 -15.12 7.16
C LYS A 224 -0.97 -15.12 8.30
N ASP A 225 -1.25 -13.94 8.90
CA ASP A 225 -2.04 -13.79 10.13
C ASP A 225 -3.54 -14.00 9.90
N ASP A 226 -4.06 -13.62 8.72
CA ASP A 226 -5.47 -13.73 8.32
C ASP A 226 -5.55 -14.04 6.82
N GLN A 227 -5.22 -15.28 6.49
CA GLN A 227 -5.02 -15.73 5.12
C GLN A 227 -6.25 -15.49 4.24
N TYR A 228 -6.02 -14.92 3.07
CA TYR A 228 -7.03 -14.61 2.06
C TYR A 228 -6.55 -15.04 0.67
N ALA A 229 -7.43 -15.00 -0.32
CA ALA A 229 -7.15 -15.44 -1.68
C ALA A 229 -6.50 -16.83 -1.72
N ALA A 230 -5.29 -17.00 -2.26
CA ALA A 230 -4.57 -18.27 -2.30
C ALA A 230 -3.33 -18.28 -1.40
N TYR A 231 -3.20 -17.38 -0.43
CA TYR A 231 -2.01 -17.32 0.42
C TYR A 231 -1.85 -18.51 1.37
N SER A 232 -2.93 -19.23 1.66
CA SER A 232 -2.85 -20.51 2.41
C SER A 232 -2.24 -21.67 1.59
N GLU A 233 -2.11 -21.50 0.28
CA GLU A 233 -1.64 -22.54 -0.64
C GLU A 233 -0.20 -22.30 -1.10
N VAL A 234 0.49 -21.30 -0.54
CA VAL A 234 1.89 -20.96 -0.88
C VAL A 234 2.75 -20.82 0.37
N ASP A 235 4.04 -21.10 0.19
CA ASP A 235 5.04 -20.93 1.23
C ASP A 235 5.91 -19.70 0.97
N PHE A 236 6.02 -18.80 1.98
CA PHE A 236 6.86 -17.62 1.96
C PHE A 236 7.20 -17.19 3.40
N ASP A 237 8.24 -16.38 3.55
CA ASP A 237 8.64 -15.86 4.85
C ASP A 237 8.19 -14.41 5.02
N VAL A 238 7.86 -14.03 6.24
CA VAL A 238 7.67 -12.63 6.62
C VAL A 238 9.05 -12.01 6.86
N LYS A 239 9.45 -11.07 6.02
CA LYS A 239 10.78 -10.43 6.14
C LYS A 239 10.74 -9.32 7.19
N THR A 240 11.65 -9.42 8.17
CA THR A 240 11.83 -8.45 9.26
C THR A 240 13.26 -7.93 9.31
N GLU A 241 13.44 -6.78 9.96
CA GLU A 241 14.72 -6.18 10.33
C GLU A 241 14.61 -5.60 11.74
N ASP A 242 15.72 -5.56 12.46
CA ASP A 242 15.75 -5.08 13.86
C ASP A 242 16.42 -3.70 14.00
N SER A 243 16.88 -3.11 12.91
CA SER A 243 17.55 -1.79 12.93
C SER A 243 16.60 -0.63 13.21
N CYS A 244 15.30 -0.82 13.06
CA CYS A 244 14.24 0.15 13.40
C CYS A 244 14.32 1.50 12.63
N ASP A 245 15.17 1.64 11.63
CA ASP A 245 15.52 2.90 10.96
C ASP A 245 15.16 2.89 9.45
N VAL A 246 15.60 3.93 8.74
CA VAL A 246 15.41 4.03 7.28
C VAL A 246 16.07 2.84 6.56
N PHE A 247 17.25 2.39 7.02
CA PHE A 247 17.95 1.24 6.44
C PHE A 247 17.12 -0.03 6.56
N GLY A 248 16.61 -0.34 7.75
CA GLY A 248 15.76 -1.51 7.98
C GLY A 248 14.48 -1.48 7.16
N ARG A 249 13.79 -0.33 7.09
CA ARG A 249 12.60 -0.18 6.25
C ARG A 249 12.87 -0.40 4.76
N THR A 250 14.04 0.00 4.30
CA THR A 250 14.49 -0.19 2.92
C THR A 250 14.83 -1.66 2.66
N LEU A 251 15.57 -2.30 3.58
CA LEU A 251 15.91 -3.72 3.47
C LEU A 251 14.69 -4.64 3.47
N VAL A 252 13.69 -4.36 4.33
CA VAL A 252 12.44 -5.13 4.35
C VAL A 252 11.82 -5.12 2.95
N ARG A 253 11.65 -3.94 2.33
CA ARG A 253 11.06 -3.83 0.98
C ARG A 253 11.89 -4.55 -0.09
N ALA A 254 13.21 -4.40 -0.05
CA ALA A 254 14.09 -5.10 -0.98
C ALA A 254 13.99 -6.63 -0.82
N LYS A 255 13.89 -7.14 0.41
CA LYS A 255 13.72 -8.58 0.68
C LYS A 255 12.33 -9.08 0.30
N GLU A 256 11.28 -8.28 0.46
CA GLU A 256 9.91 -8.65 0.06
C GLU A 256 9.75 -8.85 -1.44
N THR A 257 10.62 -8.25 -2.28
CA THR A 257 10.58 -8.53 -3.74
C THR A 257 10.90 -9.99 -4.06
N TYR A 258 11.81 -10.63 -3.33
CA TYR A 258 12.11 -12.06 -3.51
C TYR A 258 10.91 -12.93 -3.11
N GLU A 259 10.25 -12.61 -1.99
CA GLU A 259 9.08 -13.38 -1.56
C GLU A 259 7.93 -13.24 -2.54
N SER A 260 7.71 -12.06 -3.11
CA SER A 260 6.71 -11.85 -4.16
C SER A 260 7.00 -12.70 -5.40
N ILE A 261 8.27 -12.77 -5.85
CA ILE A 261 8.70 -13.61 -6.95
C ILE A 261 8.48 -15.10 -6.63
N LYS A 262 8.87 -15.54 -5.42
CA LYS A 262 8.69 -16.91 -4.92
C LYS A 262 7.21 -17.31 -4.91
N ILE A 263 6.33 -16.44 -4.40
CA ILE A 263 4.89 -16.65 -4.35
C ILE A 263 4.31 -16.79 -5.76
N ILE A 264 4.63 -15.87 -6.67
CA ILE A 264 4.10 -15.92 -8.04
C ILE A 264 4.53 -17.22 -8.73
N ARG A 265 5.79 -17.65 -8.60
CA ARG A 265 6.27 -18.92 -9.19
C ARG A 265 5.46 -20.11 -8.71
N GLN A 266 5.25 -20.25 -7.39
CA GLN A 266 4.46 -21.34 -6.80
C GLN A 266 3.03 -21.33 -7.34
N LEU A 267 2.40 -20.15 -7.42
CA LEU A 267 1.04 -20.02 -7.95
C LEU A 267 0.95 -20.37 -9.45
N LEU A 268 1.97 -20.04 -10.24
CA LEU A 268 2.02 -20.41 -11.66
C LEU A 268 2.25 -21.92 -11.88
N ASP A 269 2.99 -22.57 -10.97
CA ASP A 269 3.29 -24.00 -11.07
C ASP A 269 2.11 -24.88 -10.64
N SER A 270 1.28 -24.37 -9.71
CA SER A 270 0.14 -25.10 -9.14
C SER A 270 -1.22 -24.54 -9.58
N GLN A 271 -1.26 -23.76 -10.65
CA GLN A 271 -2.46 -23.06 -11.11
C GLN A 271 -3.62 -24.01 -11.41
N PRO A 272 -4.76 -23.93 -10.68
CA PRO A 272 -5.91 -24.77 -10.95
C PRO A 272 -6.65 -24.33 -12.22
N GLN A 273 -7.35 -25.27 -12.86
CA GLN A 273 -8.35 -24.96 -13.87
C GLN A 273 -9.70 -24.69 -13.18
N GLY A 274 -10.62 -24.04 -13.87
CA GLY A 274 -11.97 -23.82 -13.35
C GLY A 274 -12.54 -22.45 -13.70
N GLU A 275 -13.65 -22.15 -13.08
CA GLU A 275 -14.38 -20.90 -13.28
C GLU A 275 -13.63 -19.70 -12.70
N LEU A 276 -13.94 -18.53 -13.26
CA LEU A 276 -13.35 -17.24 -12.84
C LEU A 276 -14.25 -16.45 -11.89
N VAL A 277 -15.55 -16.70 -11.93
CA VAL A 277 -16.55 -15.98 -11.13
C VAL A 277 -17.60 -16.97 -10.69
N ALA A 278 -17.95 -16.97 -9.40
CA ALA A 278 -19.09 -17.68 -8.86
C ALA A 278 -20.41 -16.94 -9.19
N ASP A 279 -21.52 -17.65 -9.14
CA ASP A 279 -22.84 -17.01 -9.20
C ASP A 279 -23.07 -16.13 -7.96
N VAL A 280 -23.32 -14.85 -8.20
CA VAL A 280 -23.49 -13.85 -7.15
C VAL A 280 -24.96 -13.54 -7.00
N GLY A 281 -25.57 -14.06 -5.95
CA GLY A 281 -26.96 -13.83 -5.60
C GLY A 281 -27.28 -12.36 -5.25
N LYS A 282 -28.27 -12.16 -4.41
CA LYS A 282 -28.64 -10.83 -3.89
C LYS A 282 -27.90 -10.52 -2.59
N PRO A 283 -27.58 -9.24 -2.33
CA PRO A 283 -26.96 -8.86 -1.07
C PRO A 283 -27.94 -9.10 0.11
N ARG A 284 -27.42 -9.57 1.23
CA ARG A 284 -28.19 -9.71 2.47
C ARG A 284 -28.02 -8.48 3.34
N GLU A 285 -28.93 -8.27 4.27
CA GLU A 285 -28.74 -7.32 5.37
C GLU A 285 -27.66 -7.85 6.30
N GLY A 286 -26.73 -6.96 6.70
CA GLY A 286 -25.61 -7.32 7.57
C GLY A 286 -24.37 -6.49 7.33
N GLU A 287 -23.24 -7.01 7.77
CA GLU A 287 -21.96 -6.34 7.72
C GLU A 287 -20.88 -7.26 7.16
N GLY A 288 -20.00 -6.72 6.34
CA GLY A 288 -18.82 -7.41 5.80
C GLY A 288 -17.56 -6.64 6.10
N THR A 289 -16.59 -7.28 6.71
CA THR A 289 -15.27 -6.71 6.97
C THR A 289 -14.20 -7.60 6.34
N SER A 290 -13.24 -7.00 5.68
CA SER A 290 -12.07 -7.69 5.14
C SER A 290 -10.81 -6.90 5.38
N ARG A 291 -9.67 -7.60 5.36
CA ARG A 291 -8.35 -7.01 5.43
C ARG A 291 -7.39 -7.73 4.50
N VAL A 292 -6.44 -7.00 3.96
CA VAL A 292 -5.40 -7.51 3.08
C VAL A 292 -4.07 -6.82 3.38
N GLU A 293 -2.97 -7.45 3.04
CA GLU A 293 -1.64 -6.84 3.09
C GLU A 293 -1.36 -6.09 1.78
N ALA A 294 -1.69 -4.81 1.73
CA ALA A 294 -1.25 -3.95 0.62
C ALA A 294 0.28 -3.72 0.69
N PRO A 295 0.94 -3.20 -0.36
CA PRO A 295 2.40 -2.99 -0.34
C PRO A 295 2.92 -2.16 0.84
N ARG A 296 2.07 -1.29 1.40
CA ARG A 296 2.37 -0.41 2.55
C ARG A 296 1.94 -0.97 3.90
N GLY A 297 1.23 -2.12 3.91
CA GLY A 297 0.71 -2.76 5.11
C GLY A 297 -0.79 -3.02 5.08
N GLU A 298 -1.37 -3.29 6.24
CA GLU A 298 -2.76 -3.67 6.39
C GLU A 298 -3.73 -2.61 5.86
N LEU A 299 -4.57 -3.02 4.90
CA LEU A 299 -5.71 -2.28 4.38
C LEU A 299 -6.99 -2.96 4.86
N ILE A 300 -7.94 -2.21 5.41
CA ILE A 300 -9.22 -2.73 5.88
C ILE A 300 -10.36 -2.06 5.12
N TYR A 301 -11.37 -2.86 4.77
CA TYR A 301 -12.69 -2.41 4.34
C TYR A 301 -13.77 -2.93 5.26
N TYR A 302 -14.75 -2.06 5.53
CA TYR A 302 -16.00 -2.37 6.21
C TYR A 302 -17.15 -1.89 5.36
N ILE A 303 -18.13 -2.77 5.13
CA ILE A 303 -19.35 -2.48 4.38
C ILE A 303 -20.56 -2.88 5.23
N ARG A 304 -21.52 -1.98 5.33
CA ARG A 304 -22.83 -2.28 5.93
C ARG A 304 -23.88 -2.30 4.83
N SER A 305 -24.72 -3.34 4.85
CA SER A 305 -25.80 -3.61 3.91
C SER A 305 -27.15 -3.56 4.61
N ASN A 306 -28.15 -3.00 3.92
CA ASN A 306 -29.55 -3.09 4.29
C ASN A 306 -30.35 -4.03 3.36
N GLY A 307 -29.67 -4.96 2.68
CA GLY A 307 -30.26 -5.88 1.73
C GLY A 307 -30.56 -5.31 0.33
N THR A 308 -30.31 -4.02 0.12
CA THR A 308 -30.46 -3.39 -1.22
C THR A 308 -29.17 -3.53 -2.04
N ASN A 309 -29.24 -3.24 -3.34
CA ASN A 309 -28.07 -3.30 -4.25
C ASN A 309 -27.07 -2.14 -4.08
N ILE A 310 -27.31 -1.26 -3.11
CA ILE A 310 -26.45 -0.12 -2.76
C ILE A 310 -26.06 -0.28 -1.29
N PRO A 311 -24.75 -0.28 -0.95
CA PRO A 311 -24.33 -0.39 0.45
C PRO A 311 -24.79 0.83 1.25
N GLN A 312 -25.27 0.60 2.47
CA GLN A 312 -25.68 1.68 3.38
C GLN A 312 -24.47 2.49 3.85
N ARG A 313 -23.33 1.84 4.05
CA ARG A 313 -22.09 2.47 4.47
C ARG A 313 -20.88 1.72 3.92
N VAL A 314 -19.86 2.45 3.53
CA VAL A 314 -18.55 1.92 3.18
C VAL A 314 -17.50 2.69 3.97
N LYS A 315 -16.60 1.99 4.62
CA LYS A 315 -15.45 2.55 5.33
C LYS A 315 -14.18 1.86 4.86
N LEU A 316 -13.09 2.61 4.80
CA LEU A 316 -11.78 2.06 4.51
C LEU A 316 -10.72 2.65 5.46
N ARG A 317 -9.76 1.83 5.83
CA ARG A 317 -8.58 2.25 6.60
C ARG A 317 -7.32 1.82 5.84
N PRO A 318 -6.70 2.72 5.08
CA PRO A 318 -5.43 2.44 4.41
C PRO A 318 -4.27 2.42 5.41
N PRO A 319 -3.15 1.74 5.08
CA PRO A 319 -1.99 1.63 5.96
C PRO A 319 -1.35 2.99 6.29
N THR A 320 -1.43 3.96 5.38
CA THR A 320 -0.86 5.31 5.59
C THR A 320 -1.42 5.99 6.84
N TYR A 321 -2.72 5.82 7.14
CA TYR A 321 -3.31 6.39 8.38
C TYR A 321 -2.63 5.89 9.66
N MET A 322 -2.25 4.62 9.68
CA MET A 322 -1.58 4.05 10.84
C MET A 322 -0.13 4.50 10.91
N ASN A 323 0.56 4.52 9.78
CA ASN A 323 1.97 4.87 9.71
C ASN A 323 2.22 6.37 9.96
N ASP A 324 1.27 7.24 9.64
CA ASP A 324 1.38 8.68 9.87
C ASP A 324 1.54 9.06 11.36
N HIS A 325 0.97 8.28 12.26
CA HIS A 325 1.12 8.51 13.70
C HIS A 325 2.56 8.39 14.19
N ALA A 326 3.40 7.63 13.48
CA ALA A 326 4.80 7.45 13.84
C ALA A 326 5.75 8.47 13.21
N VAL A 327 5.31 9.26 12.24
CA VAL A 327 6.17 10.22 11.52
C VAL A 327 6.81 11.23 12.47
N VAL A 328 6.02 11.81 13.36
CA VAL A 328 6.51 12.81 14.35
C VAL A 328 7.52 12.18 15.30
N GLU A 329 7.29 10.92 15.70
CA GLU A 329 8.22 10.19 16.58
C GLU A 329 9.56 9.91 15.90
N MET A 330 9.54 9.51 14.62
CA MET A 330 10.74 9.23 13.84
C MET A 330 11.56 10.49 13.55
N LEU A 331 10.91 11.66 13.48
CA LEU A 331 11.56 12.90 13.11
C LEU A 331 11.99 13.75 14.30
N ARG A 332 11.45 13.52 15.50
CA ARG A 332 11.81 14.31 16.68
C ARG A 332 13.28 14.09 17.06
N GLY A 333 14.06 15.16 17.06
CA GLY A 333 15.49 15.16 17.33
C GLY A 333 16.36 14.88 16.11
N GLU A 334 15.76 14.51 14.98
CA GLU A 334 16.47 14.31 13.71
C GLU A 334 16.95 15.64 13.12
N ARG A 335 18.00 15.57 12.31
CA ARG A 335 18.47 16.72 11.52
C ARG A 335 17.49 16.99 10.38
N LEU A 336 17.27 18.25 10.06
CA LEU A 336 16.36 18.65 8.99
C LEU A 336 16.71 18.04 7.63
N GLU A 337 18.00 17.83 7.36
CA GLU A 337 18.47 17.18 6.13
C GLU A 337 18.00 15.72 5.97
N ASN A 338 17.66 15.02 7.07
CA ASN A 338 17.18 13.65 7.06
C ASN A 338 15.66 13.54 6.77
N LEU A 339 14.94 14.66 6.83
CA LEU A 339 13.48 14.69 6.62
C LEU A 339 13.04 13.97 5.33
N PRO A 340 13.64 14.23 4.15
CA PRO A 340 13.23 13.53 2.93
C PRO A 340 13.41 12.02 3.03
N LEU A 341 14.54 11.53 3.55
CA LEU A 341 14.83 10.10 3.67
C LEU A 341 13.85 9.38 4.62
N VAL A 342 13.49 10.02 5.74
CA VAL A 342 12.52 9.46 6.68
C VAL A 342 11.14 9.37 6.01
N LEU A 343 10.67 10.43 5.36
CA LEU A 343 9.37 10.46 4.68
C LEU A 343 9.32 9.45 3.53
N GLU A 344 10.37 9.36 2.71
CA GLU A 344 10.48 8.36 1.64
C GLU A 344 10.45 6.93 2.18
N SER A 345 11.11 6.66 3.31
CA SER A 345 11.15 5.32 3.90
C SER A 345 9.80 4.83 4.42
N LEU A 346 8.88 5.73 4.73
CA LEU A 346 7.51 5.40 5.15
C LEU A 346 6.62 4.98 3.99
N ASP A 347 6.96 5.41 2.76
CA ASP A 347 6.18 5.11 1.57
C ASP A 347 4.71 5.54 1.73
N ARG A 348 4.49 6.79 2.10
CA ARG A 348 3.14 7.32 2.31
C ARG A 348 2.40 7.44 0.99
N CYS A 349 1.11 7.14 1.01
CA CYS A 349 0.20 7.34 -0.12
C CYS A 349 -0.93 8.28 0.32
N ILE A 350 -0.83 9.54 -0.04
CA ILE A 350 -1.78 10.57 0.37
C ILE A 350 -3.12 10.41 -0.35
N SER A 351 -3.10 9.92 -1.59
CA SER A 351 -4.33 9.59 -2.34
C SER A 351 -5.26 8.60 -1.62
N CYS A 352 -4.69 7.75 -0.75
CA CYS A 352 -5.46 6.83 0.09
C CYS A 352 -6.04 7.49 1.34
N THR A 353 -5.57 8.68 1.73
CA THR A 353 -6.06 9.37 2.92
C THR A 353 -7.38 10.09 2.64
N ASN A 354 -8.34 9.95 3.54
CA ASN A 354 -9.69 10.52 3.41
C ASN A 354 -9.99 11.48 4.57
N ARG A 355 -8.98 12.16 5.08
CA ARG A 355 -9.11 13.13 6.18
C ARG A 355 -9.11 14.54 5.64
N VAL A 356 -9.80 15.44 6.37
CA VAL A 356 -9.83 16.88 6.11
C VAL A 356 -9.45 17.62 7.36
N SER A 357 -8.77 18.76 7.22
CA SER A 357 -8.56 19.69 8.30
C SER A 357 -9.77 20.62 8.41
N ILE A 358 -10.39 20.63 9.59
CA ILE A 358 -11.52 21.51 9.89
C ILE A 358 -10.98 22.64 10.77
N ILE A 359 -11.19 23.86 10.32
CA ILE A 359 -10.83 25.06 11.08
C ILE A 359 -12.11 25.70 11.59
N ASP A 360 -12.26 25.77 12.91
CA ASP A 360 -13.32 26.55 13.52
C ASP A 360 -13.03 28.04 13.28
N ALA A 361 -13.88 28.69 12.48
CA ALA A 361 -13.67 30.07 12.04
C ALA A 361 -13.67 31.09 13.22
N ARG A 362 -14.30 30.75 14.35
CA ARG A 362 -14.40 31.61 15.53
C ARG A 362 -13.20 31.47 16.46
N THR A 363 -12.72 30.26 16.66
CA THR A 363 -11.66 29.96 17.65
C THR A 363 -10.30 29.76 17.01
N GLY A 364 -10.21 29.60 15.69
CA GLY A 364 -8.99 29.23 14.95
C GLY A 364 -8.52 27.81 15.23
N LYS A 365 -9.24 27.04 16.07
CA LYS A 365 -8.84 25.66 16.39
C LYS A 365 -8.97 24.76 15.16
N LYS A 366 -7.91 24.02 14.86
CA LYS A 366 -7.87 23.01 13.82
C LYS A 366 -8.17 21.63 14.40
N ARG A 367 -8.91 20.79 13.68
CA ARG A 367 -9.03 19.35 13.95
C ARG A 367 -8.99 18.58 12.63
N VAL A 368 -8.48 17.38 12.67
CA VAL A 368 -8.56 16.44 11.54
C VAL A 368 -9.78 15.55 11.74
N ALA A 369 -10.61 15.43 10.72
CA ALA A 369 -11.81 14.59 10.76
C ALA A 369 -12.04 13.92 9.39
N SER A 370 -12.83 12.86 9.36
CA SER A 370 -13.38 12.36 8.11
C SER A 370 -14.69 13.10 7.80
N LEU A 371 -15.10 13.16 6.51
CA LEU A 371 -16.38 13.78 6.15
C LEU A 371 -17.59 13.06 6.77
N SER A 372 -17.46 11.78 7.09
CA SER A 372 -18.51 11.04 7.80
C SER A 372 -18.72 11.53 9.25
N ASP A 373 -17.80 12.31 9.79
CA ASP A 373 -17.89 12.91 11.12
C ASP A 373 -18.58 14.29 11.09
N LEU A 374 -19.00 14.74 9.92
CA LEU A 374 -19.60 16.05 9.67
C LEU A 374 -21.11 16.01 9.37
N GLY A 375 -21.72 14.83 9.27
CA GLY A 375 -23.10 14.69 8.86
C GLY A 375 -23.97 13.89 9.76
#